data_c80d5e05094da1dbb7dafc1dac9f55de
#
_entry.id   c80d5e05094da1dbb7dafc1dac9f55de
#
_cell.length_a   1.000
_cell.length_b   1.000
_cell.length_c   1.000
_cell.angle_alpha   90.00
_cell.angle_beta   90.00
_cell.angle_gamma   90.00
#
_symmetry.space_group_name_H-M   'P 1'
#
loop_
_entity.id
_entity.type
_entity.pdbx_description
1 polymer ?
#
loop_
_entity_poly.entity_id
_entity_poly.type
_entity_poly.pdbx_seq_one_letter_code
_entity_poly.pdbx_strand_id
1 'polypeptide(L)'
;MSNAPITHIDLTSFLADPYPALAHMRANAPITYVPELDATLFTRRDDIHRHEKRIEVFSSIQQDGLMTQLMGQNMMRKDGEEHMAERRALFPALSPRTVKDHWKPIFEATAIDLLQTLAPKGKCDLVRDFAMPVSAAALRAITGLESMSNLEMDTVSQAMIDGCSNFEGKKKVTKRSKKATRLICDHIKFARENSPQQSALKVMDDAGLSDESLNANIKLIISGGQNEPRDAIAGTIWALINHPSQLQLIRSGQATWLDAFNEYARWMAPIGMSPRVIVKEDTIDRITLHPEDRVFFMFGSAGRDETYFSAPDTFDISRITQPAISFGAGQHFCAGAAAARCR
;
A
#
# COMPACT_ATOMS: atom_id res chain seq x y z
N MET A 1 -11.25 -13.71 -21.93
CA MET A 1 -11.83 -14.08 -20.60
C MET A 1 -11.33 -15.47 -20.24
N SER A 2 -10.76 -15.63 -19.06
CA SER A 2 -10.19 -16.92 -18.62
C SER A 2 -11.24 -18.03 -18.54
N ASN A 3 -10.79 -19.28 -18.63
CA ASN A 3 -11.62 -20.45 -18.37
C ASN A 3 -11.59 -20.90 -16.89
N ALA A 4 -11.20 -20.01 -15.99
CA ALA A 4 -11.19 -20.27 -14.56
C ALA A 4 -12.59 -20.61 -14.05
N PRO A 5 -12.73 -21.48 -13.02
CA PRO A 5 -13.99 -21.69 -12.34
C PRO A 5 -14.63 -20.36 -11.93
N ILE A 6 -15.95 -20.26 -12.04
CA ILE A 6 -16.69 -19.04 -11.68
C ILE A 6 -17.08 -19.12 -10.20
N THR A 7 -16.79 -18.06 -9.47
CA THR A 7 -17.28 -17.85 -8.10
C THR A 7 -18.06 -16.54 -8.04
N HIS A 8 -19.32 -16.60 -7.65
CA HIS A 8 -20.15 -15.43 -7.43
C HIS A 8 -20.01 -14.89 -6.00
N ILE A 9 -20.01 -13.57 -5.86
CA ILE A 9 -19.98 -12.89 -4.57
C ILE A 9 -21.13 -11.91 -4.44
N ASP A 10 -21.60 -11.70 -3.21
CA ASP A 10 -22.33 -10.46 -2.88
C ASP A 10 -21.32 -9.34 -2.67
N LEU A 11 -21.31 -8.37 -3.59
CA LEU A 11 -20.31 -7.30 -3.58
C LEU A 11 -20.34 -6.45 -2.31
N THR A 12 -21.53 -6.24 -1.73
CA THR A 12 -21.68 -5.46 -0.50
C THR A 12 -21.04 -6.16 0.68
N SER A 13 -21.33 -7.44 0.85
CA SER A 13 -20.73 -8.28 1.91
C SER A 13 -19.22 -8.44 1.71
N PHE A 14 -18.77 -8.64 0.46
CA PHE A 14 -17.36 -8.80 0.12
C PHE A 14 -16.54 -7.52 0.40
N LEU A 15 -17.12 -6.35 0.15
CA LEU A 15 -16.46 -5.06 0.47
C LEU A 15 -16.44 -4.78 1.98
N ALA A 16 -17.43 -5.28 2.74
CA ALA A 16 -17.48 -5.13 4.19
C ALA A 16 -16.51 -6.09 4.92
N ASP A 17 -16.50 -7.36 4.50
CA ASP A 17 -15.60 -8.39 5.01
C ASP A 17 -15.31 -9.43 3.90
N PRO A 18 -14.16 -9.34 3.22
CA PRO A 18 -13.82 -10.26 2.12
C PRO A 18 -13.34 -11.64 2.61
N TYR A 19 -12.94 -11.78 3.86
CA TYR A 19 -12.21 -12.95 4.34
C TYR A 19 -12.99 -14.26 4.28
N PRO A 20 -14.30 -14.35 4.60
CA PRO A 20 -15.05 -15.57 4.45
C PRO A 20 -15.12 -16.07 2.99
N ALA A 21 -15.36 -15.16 2.04
CA ALA A 21 -15.39 -15.51 0.61
C ALA A 21 -14.00 -15.93 0.12
N LEU A 22 -12.95 -15.21 0.52
CA LEU A 22 -11.57 -15.55 0.16
C LEU A 22 -11.12 -16.89 0.75
N ALA A 23 -11.52 -17.24 1.96
CA ALA A 23 -11.26 -18.56 2.56
C ALA A 23 -11.95 -19.67 1.75
N HIS A 24 -13.21 -19.46 1.36
CA HIS A 24 -13.92 -20.41 0.48
C HIS A 24 -13.21 -20.60 -0.87
N MET A 25 -12.76 -19.51 -1.49
CA MET A 25 -12.02 -19.55 -2.75
C MET A 25 -10.69 -20.30 -2.60
N ARG A 26 -9.89 -20.01 -1.56
CA ARG A 26 -8.62 -20.73 -1.30
C ARG A 26 -8.81 -22.24 -1.18
N ALA A 27 -9.90 -22.67 -0.54
CA ALA A 27 -10.17 -24.08 -0.32
C ALA A 27 -10.67 -24.81 -1.59
N ASN A 28 -11.50 -24.16 -2.41
CA ASN A 28 -12.27 -24.82 -3.46
C ASN A 28 -11.83 -24.44 -4.89
N ALA A 29 -11.46 -23.20 -5.13
CA ALA A 29 -11.05 -22.66 -6.42
C ALA A 29 -10.05 -21.51 -6.23
N PRO A 30 -8.77 -21.80 -5.91
CA PRO A 30 -7.80 -20.79 -5.53
C PRO A 30 -7.46 -19.78 -6.62
N ILE A 31 -7.68 -20.16 -7.88
CA ILE A 31 -7.69 -19.26 -9.03
C ILE A 31 -9.10 -19.31 -9.59
N THR A 32 -9.85 -18.23 -9.50
CA THR A 32 -11.28 -18.18 -9.83
C THR A 32 -11.67 -16.88 -10.52
N TYR A 33 -12.55 -16.94 -11.50
CA TYR A 33 -13.13 -15.74 -12.11
C TYR A 33 -14.33 -15.26 -11.29
N VAL A 34 -14.36 -13.97 -10.97
CA VAL A 34 -15.45 -13.32 -10.23
C VAL A 34 -16.13 -12.30 -11.14
N PRO A 35 -17.33 -12.62 -11.70
CA PRO A 35 -18.01 -11.73 -12.66
C PRO A 35 -18.32 -10.34 -12.11
N GLU A 36 -18.64 -10.23 -10.82
CA GLU A 36 -18.98 -8.97 -10.16
C GLU A 36 -17.78 -8.00 -10.07
N LEU A 37 -16.55 -8.52 -10.20
CA LEU A 37 -15.31 -7.74 -10.25
C LEU A 37 -14.72 -7.67 -11.66
N ASP A 38 -15.28 -8.46 -12.61
CA ASP A 38 -14.72 -8.66 -13.95
C ASP A 38 -13.20 -8.95 -13.88
N ALA A 39 -12.82 -9.93 -13.04
CA ALA A 39 -11.42 -10.27 -12.81
C ALA A 39 -11.24 -11.72 -12.35
N THR A 40 -10.11 -12.31 -12.68
CA THR A 40 -9.65 -13.58 -12.12
C THR A 40 -8.85 -13.32 -10.85
N LEU A 41 -9.27 -13.90 -9.74
CA LEU A 41 -8.65 -13.74 -8.43
C LEU A 41 -7.67 -14.87 -8.14
N PHE A 42 -6.47 -14.54 -7.70
CA PHE A 42 -5.49 -15.45 -7.14
C PHE A 42 -5.54 -15.31 -5.62
N THR A 43 -5.83 -16.39 -4.90
CA THR A 43 -6.12 -16.32 -3.46
C THR A 43 -5.11 -17.02 -2.58
N ARG A 44 -4.33 -17.99 -3.10
CA ARG A 44 -3.27 -18.68 -2.36
C ARG A 44 -1.96 -17.90 -2.39
N ARG A 45 -1.25 -17.95 -1.29
CA ARG A 45 0.03 -17.26 -1.10
C ARG A 45 1.08 -17.64 -2.15
N ASP A 46 1.23 -18.94 -2.45
CA ASP A 46 2.27 -19.39 -3.38
C ASP A 46 1.99 -19.01 -4.83
N ASP A 47 0.73 -19.08 -5.23
CA ASP A 47 0.32 -18.66 -6.57
C ASP A 47 0.61 -17.17 -6.75
N ILE A 48 0.23 -16.34 -5.79
CA ILE A 48 0.50 -14.90 -5.82
C ILE A 48 2.01 -14.65 -5.84
N HIS A 49 2.78 -15.23 -4.91
CA HIS A 49 4.22 -15.02 -4.82
C HIS A 49 4.99 -15.46 -6.07
N ARG A 50 4.53 -16.52 -6.75
CA ARG A 50 5.12 -17.02 -7.98
C ARG A 50 4.80 -16.08 -9.14
N HIS A 51 3.53 -15.74 -9.31
CA HIS A 51 3.04 -15.09 -10.51
C HIS A 51 3.22 -13.56 -10.50
N GLU A 52 3.28 -12.92 -9.32
CA GLU A 52 3.59 -11.49 -9.20
C GLU A 52 5.00 -11.12 -9.74
N LYS A 53 5.90 -12.11 -9.82
CA LYS A 53 7.25 -11.91 -10.37
C LYS A 53 7.32 -12.01 -11.88
N ARG A 54 6.27 -12.50 -12.52
CA ARG A 54 6.21 -12.80 -13.96
C ARG A 54 5.60 -11.63 -14.73
N ILE A 55 6.29 -10.50 -14.72
CA ILE A 55 5.83 -9.26 -15.39
C ILE A 55 5.62 -9.42 -16.89
N GLU A 56 6.28 -10.38 -17.50
CA GLU A 56 6.13 -10.73 -18.93
C GLU A 56 4.77 -11.38 -19.26
N VAL A 57 3.99 -11.73 -18.23
CA VAL A 57 2.62 -12.25 -18.32
C VAL A 57 1.66 -11.37 -17.55
N PHE A 58 1.98 -11.05 -16.28
CA PHE A 58 1.15 -10.30 -15.33
C PHE A 58 1.63 -8.85 -15.25
N SER A 59 1.28 -8.04 -16.22
CA SER A 59 1.74 -6.65 -16.33
C SER A 59 1.03 -5.73 -15.33
N SER A 60 1.79 -4.77 -14.77
CA SER A 60 1.28 -3.66 -13.99
C SER A 60 0.82 -2.48 -14.83
N ILE A 61 1.13 -2.49 -16.14
CA ILE A 61 0.78 -1.41 -17.05
C ILE A 61 -0.73 -1.36 -17.27
N GLN A 62 -1.33 -0.21 -17.01
CA GLN A 62 -2.76 0.08 -17.19
C GLN A 62 -2.87 1.48 -17.79
N GLN A 63 -2.73 1.59 -19.11
CA GLN A 63 -2.68 2.90 -19.81
C GLN A 63 -3.96 3.72 -19.57
N ASP A 64 -5.13 3.09 -19.67
CA ASP A 64 -6.43 3.71 -19.47
C ASP A 64 -6.94 3.62 -18.03
N GLY A 65 -6.11 3.16 -17.09
CA GLY A 65 -6.47 3.03 -15.68
C GLY A 65 -6.70 4.39 -15.01
N LEU A 66 -7.67 4.46 -14.08
CA LEU A 66 -8.00 5.70 -13.36
C LEU A 66 -6.79 6.33 -12.65
N MET A 67 -5.87 5.49 -12.13
CA MET A 67 -4.63 5.97 -11.51
C MET A 67 -3.74 6.68 -12.53
N THR A 68 -3.52 6.09 -13.71
CA THR A 68 -2.69 6.67 -14.77
C THR A 68 -3.30 7.98 -15.28
N GLN A 69 -4.62 8.01 -15.49
CA GLN A 69 -5.32 9.24 -15.90
C GLN A 69 -5.22 10.35 -14.85
N LEU A 70 -5.23 10.02 -13.56
CA LEU A 70 -5.21 11.01 -12.48
C LEU A 70 -3.81 11.50 -12.12
N MET A 71 -2.84 10.58 -12.04
CA MET A 71 -1.50 10.87 -11.52
C MET A 71 -0.44 11.03 -12.62
N GLY A 72 -0.68 10.52 -13.81
CA GLY A 72 0.33 10.25 -14.85
C GLY A 72 0.89 8.84 -14.73
N GLN A 73 1.67 8.42 -15.73
CA GLN A 73 2.33 7.11 -15.75
C GLN A 73 3.51 7.11 -14.77
N ASN A 74 3.28 6.57 -13.59
CA ASN A 74 4.26 6.43 -12.51
C ASN A 74 4.90 5.03 -12.50
N MET A 75 5.93 4.83 -11.67
CA MET A 75 6.67 3.56 -11.61
C MET A 75 5.80 2.34 -11.32
N MET A 76 4.69 2.47 -10.58
CA MET A 76 3.78 1.35 -10.29
C MET A 76 3.03 0.89 -11.56
N ARG A 77 2.94 1.73 -12.59
CA ARG A 77 2.28 1.47 -13.87
C ARG A 77 3.28 1.32 -15.02
N LYS A 78 4.49 0.91 -14.70
CA LYS A 78 5.58 0.54 -15.60
C LYS A 78 6.10 -0.84 -15.22
N ASP A 79 6.70 -1.55 -16.16
CA ASP A 79 7.34 -2.83 -15.91
C ASP A 79 8.79 -2.81 -16.47
N GLY A 80 9.57 -3.84 -16.13
CA GLY A 80 10.92 -4.03 -16.65
C GLY A 80 11.88 -2.88 -16.36
N GLU A 81 12.67 -2.49 -17.38
CA GLU A 81 13.74 -1.50 -17.18
C GLU A 81 13.22 -0.08 -16.90
N GLU A 82 12.09 0.32 -17.47
CA GLU A 82 11.49 1.64 -17.17
C GLU A 82 11.07 1.74 -15.70
N HIS A 83 10.44 0.68 -15.17
CA HIS A 83 10.13 0.58 -13.75
C HIS A 83 11.39 0.64 -12.89
N MET A 84 12.40 -0.17 -13.25
CA MET A 84 13.63 -0.28 -12.47
C MET A 84 14.46 1.00 -12.50
N ALA A 85 14.45 1.77 -13.59
CA ALA A 85 15.13 3.06 -13.66
C ALA A 85 14.56 4.05 -12.64
N GLU A 86 13.23 4.18 -12.57
CA GLU A 86 12.58 5.05 -11.60
C GLU A 86 12.72 4.54 -10.15
N ARG A 87 12.71 3.21 -9.95
CA ARG A 87 13.01 2.59 -8.66
C ARG A 87 14.42 2.92 -8.17
N ARG A 88 15.43 2.85 -9.06
CA ARG A 88 16.81 3.22 -8.73
C ARG A 88 16.93 4.68 -8.39
N ALA A 89 16.23 5.57 -9.10
CA ALA A 89 16.22 7.01 -8.82
C ALA A 89 15.64 7.33 -7.44
N LEU A 90 14.57 6.62 -7.02
CA LEU A 90 13.93 6.80 -5.71
C LEU A 90 14.71 6.12 -4.56
N PHE A 91 15.46 5.05 -4.85
CA PHE A 91 16.07 4.19 -3.83
C PHE A 91 16.90 4.94 -2.77
N PRO A 92 17.70 5.99 -3.12
CA PRO A 92 18.47 6.73 -2.10
C PRO A 92 17.60 7.32 -0.99
N ALA A 93 16.37 7.77 -1.30
CA ALA A 93 15.44 8.31 -0.29
C ALA A 93 14.83 7.23 0.61
N LEU A 94 14.61 6.02 0.10
CA LEU A 94 13.87 4.96 0.80
C LEU A 94 14.74 3.73 1.13
N SER A 95 16.06 3.82 0.94
CA SER A 95 16.97 2.73 1.31
C SER A 95 16.86 2.42 2.81
N PRO A 96 17.00 1.15 3.23
CA PRO A 96 16.97 0.79 4.66
C PRO A 96 17.94 1.62 5.50
N ARG A 97 19.10 1.99 4.94
CA ARG A 97 20.10 2.84 5.60
C ARG A 97 19.56 4.26 5.80
N THR A 98 19.06 4.91 4.75
CA THR A 98 18.51 6.27 4.84
C THR A 98 17.30 6.30 5.80
N VAL A 99 16.46 5.28 5.75
CA VAL A 99 15.33 5.17 6.68
C VAL A 99 15.82 5.08 8.11
N LYS A 100 16.80 4.23 8.42
CA LYS A 100 17.33 4.05 9.77
C LYS A 100 18.07 5.29 10.28
N ASP A 101 18.95 5.85 9.44
CA ASP A 101 19.91 6.86 9.89
C ASP A 101 19.34 8.29 9.81
N HIS A 102 18.34 8.52 8.93
CA HIS A 102 17.80 9.85 8.69
C HIS A 102 16.30 9.98 9.04
N TRP A 103 15.44 9.10 8.51
CA TRP A 103 14.00 9.26 8.70
C TRP A 103 13.50 8.81 10.07
N LYS A 104 14.02 7.69 10.59
CA LYS A 104 13.58 7.15 11.88
C LYS A 104 13.67 8.16 13.03
N PRO A 105 14.77 8.91 13.22
CA PRO A 105 14.83 9.93 14.26
C PRO A 105 13.75 11.01 14.13
N ILE A 106 13.41 11.40 12.88
CA ILE A 106 12.37 12.40 12.61
C ILE A 106 10.98 11.83 12.97
N PHE A 107 10.72 10.57 12.63
CA PHE A 107 9.45 9.91 12.94
C PHE A 107 9.26 9.74 14.44
N GLU A 108 10.32 9.32 15.15
CA GLU A 108 10.31 9.17 16.60
C GLU A 108 10.08 10.50 17.32
N ALA A 109 10.78 11.56 16.91
CA ALA A 109 10.58 12.89 17.47
C ALA A 109 9.13 13.37 17.27
N THR A 110 8.59 13.22 16.06
CA THR A 110 7.19 13.59 15.74
C THR A 110 6.20 12.83 16.63
N ALA A 111 6.38 11.52 16.78
CA ALA A 111 5.49 10.70 17.60
C ALA A 111 5.56 11.09 19.08
N ILE A 112 6.77 11.37 19.60
CA ILE A 112 6.98 11.80 20.99
C ILE A 112 6.30 13.16 21.24
N ASP A 113 6.48 14.15 20.36
CA ASP A 113 5.88 15.49 20.50
C ASP A 113 4.34 15.41 20.51
N LEU A 114 3.76 14.57 19.64
CA LEU A 114 2.34 14.33 19.62
C LEU A 114 1.85 13.67 20.91
N LEU A 115 2.55 12.64 21.40
CA LEU A 115 2.19 11.95 22.64
C LEU A 115 2.28 12.91 23.84
N GLN A 116 3.30 13.75 23.93
CA GLN A 116 3.42 14.78 24.98
C GLN A 116 2.25 15.77 24.95
N THR A 117 1.75 16.10 23.75
CA THR A 117 0.58 16.97 23.58
C THR A 117 -0.73 16.29 23.93
N LEU A 118 -0.86 14.98 23.67
CA LEU A 118 -2.10 14.22 23.87
C LEU A 118 -2.22 13.67 25.30
N ALA A 119 -1.12 13.24 25.92
CA ALA A 119 -1.15 12.58 27.23
C ALA A 119 -1.85 13.42 28.32
N PRO A 120 -1.65 14.74 28.42
CA PRO A 120 -2.35 15.55 29.43
C PRO A 120 -3.88 15.61 29.23
N LYS A 121 -4.37 15.35 28.01
CA LYS A 121 -5.81 15.37 27.69
C LYS A 121 -6.53 14.11 28.16
N GLY A 122 -5.80 13.03 28.44
CA GLY A 122 -6.35 11.75 28.90
C GLY A 122 -7.20 10.99 27.88
N LYS A 123 -7.45 11.57 26.71
CA LYS A 123 -8.22 10.97 25.59
C LYS A 123 -7.81 11.56 24.25
N CYS A 124 -7.93 10.79 23.19
CA CYS A 124 -7.74 11.27 21.81
C CYS A 124 -8.57 10.44 20.83
N ASP A 125 -8.79 10.99 19.65
CA ASP A 125 -9.14 10.22 18.46
C ASP A 125 -7.87 9.64 17.86
N LEU A 126 -7.71 8.31 17.94
CA LEU A 126 -6.49 7.63 17.56
C LEU A 126 -6.09 7.90 16.09
N VAL A 127 -7.07 7.96 15.19
CA VAL A 127 -6.81 8.21 13.77
C VAL A 127 -6.45 9.68 13.54
N ARG A 128 -7.34 10.59 13.96
CA ARG A 128 -7.23 12.02 13.66
C ARG A 128 -6.12 12.71 14.44
N ASP A 129 -5.97 12.38 15.73
CA ASP A 129 -5.11 13.15 16.63
C ASP A 129 -3.69 12.54 16.72
N PHE A 130 -3.49 11.26 16.31
CA PHE A 130 -2.20 10.58 16.38
C PHE A 130 -1.76 9.97 15.04
N ALA A 131 -2.44 8.96 14.52
CA ALA A 131 -1.96 8.20 13.35
C ALA A 131 -1.84 9.06 12.08
N MET A 132 -2.83 9.92 11.81
CA MET A 132 -2.81 10.81 10.65
C MET A 132 -1.67 11.84 10.73
N PRO A 133 -1.46 12.58 11.83
CA PRO A 133 -0.35 13.51 11.93
C PRO A 133 1.02 12.84 11.86
N VAL A 134 1.22 11.66 12.47
CA VAL A 134 2.48 10.91 12.38
C VAL A 134 2.76 10.53 10.92
N SER A 135 1.78 9.92 10.24
CA SER A 135 1.94 9.52 8.85
C SER A 135 2.21 10.71 7.94
N ALA A 136 1.45 11.80 8.10
CA ALA A 136 1.59 13.00 7.26
C ALA A 136 2.93 13.70 7.46
N ALA A 137 3.39 13.88 8.70
CA ALA A 137 4.67 14.49 8.97
C ALA A 137 5.83 13.67 8.38
N ALA A 138 5.78 12.34 8.55
CA ALA A 138 6.76 11.44 7.95
C ALA A 138 6.77 11.55 6.41
N LEU A 139 5.60 11.60 5.80
CA LEU A 139 5.48 11.68 4.35
C LEU A 139 5.93 13.03 3.79
N ARG A 140 5.64 14.14 4.47
CA ARG A 140 6.14 15.48 4.12
C ARG A 140 7.67 15.47 4.09
N ALA A 141 8.31 14.93 5.13
CA ALA A 141 9.76 14.81 5.20
C ALA A 141 10.31 13.95 4.04
N ILE A 142 9.79 12.72 3.86
CA ILE A 142 10.23 11.82 2.80
C ILE A 142 10.05 12.44 1.41
N THR A 143 8.94 13.10 1.14
CA THR A 143 8.69 13.69 -0.19
C THR A 143 9.44 14.99 -0.41
N GLY A 144 9.81 15.72 0.65
CA GLY A 144 10.36 17.07 0.59
C GLY A 144 9.29 18.16 0.44
N LEU A 145 8.00 17.83 0.61
CA LEU A 145 6.89 18.78 0.51
C LEU A 145 6.58 19.42 1.88
N GLU A 146 7.58 20.00 2.50
CA GLU A 146 7.46 20.56 3.86
C GLU A 146 6.49 21.74 3.95
N SER A 147 6.21 22.43 2.83
CA SER A 147 5.23 23.50 2.74
C SER A 147 3.77 23.04 2.88
N MET A 148 3.49 21.74 2.72
CA MET A 148 2.16 21.21 3.00
C MET A 148 1.94 21.05 4.51
N SER A 149 0.72 21.33 4.98
CA SER A 149 0.31 20.93 6.34
C SER A 149 -0.02 19.43 6.39
N ASN A 150 -0.02 18.84 7.60
CA ASN A 150 -0.42 17.44 7.79
C ASN A 150 -1.85 17.18 7.30
N LEU A 151 -2.76 18.12 7.53
CA LEU A 151 -4.15 18.01 7.07
C LEU A 151 -4.27 18.10 5.54
N GLU A 152 -3.48 18.95 4.90
CA GLU A 152 -3.45 19.01 3.42
C GLU A 152 -2.92 17.70 2.84
N MET A 153 -1.82 17.17 3.40
CA MET A 153 -1.24 15.89 2.96
C MET A 153 -2.28 14.76 3.01
N ASP A 154 -2.98 14.61 4.14
CA ASP A 154 -4.05 13.61 4.31
C ASP A 154 -5.22 13.85 3.35
N THR A 155 -5.65 15.10 3.22
CA THR A 155 -6.79 15.47 2.35
C THR A 155 -6.50 15.18 0.88
N VAL A 156 -5.30 15.51 0.38
CA VAL A 156 -4.97 15.26 -1.03
C VAL A 156 -4.76 13.78 -1.30
N SER A 157 -4.14 13.05 -0.37
CA SER A 157 -3.98 11.60 -0.47
C SER A 157 -5.34 10.90 -0.56
N GLN A 158 -6.25 11.18 0.37
CA GLN A 158 -7.59 10.61 0.34
C GLN A 158 -8.34 10.95 -0.94
N ALA A 159 -8.24 12.20 -1.41
CA ALA A 159 -8.90 12.61 -2.65
C ALA A 159 -8.35 11.88 -3.88
N MET A 160 -7.05 11.55 -3.89
CA MET A 160 -6.45 10.75 -4.97
C MET A 160 -6.89 9.28 -4.91
N ILE A 161 -6.92 8.66 -3.74
CA ILE A 161 -7.41 7.28 -3.56
C ILE A 161 -8.87 7.18 -4.02
N ASP A 162 -9.73 8.11 -3.57
CA ASP A 162 -11.12 8.16 -4.02
C ASP A 162 -11.23 8.32 -5.55
N GLY A 163 -10.34 9.13 -6.15
CA GLY A 163 -10.28 9.32 -7.60
C GLY A 163 -9.86 8.07 -8.36
N CYS A 164 -8.89 7.33 -7.84
CA CYS A 164 -8.43 6.06 -8.41
C CYS A 164 -9.49 4.94 -8.31
N SER A 165 -10.42 5.05 -7.38
CA SER A 165 -11.51 4.10 -7.15
C SER A 165 -12.86 4.57 -7.73
N ASN A 166 -12.88 5.66 -8.48
CA ASN A 166 -14.11 6.28 -8.99
C ASN A 166 -14.64 5.60 -10.26
N PHE A 167 -14.85 4.30 -10.20
CA PHE A 167 -15.36 3.50 -11.34
C PHE A 167 -16.76 3.95 -11.80
N GLU A 168 -17.57 4.48 -10.90
CA GLU A 168 -18.90 5.02 -11.20
C GLU A 168 -18.85 6.39 -11.90
N GLY A 169 -17.69 7.03 -12.04
CA GLY A 169 -17.54 8.33 -12.70
C GLY A 169 -18.20 9.50 -11.95
N LYS A 170 -18.33 9.43 -10.62
CA LYS A 170 -18.96 10.47 -9.79
C LYS A 170 -18.25 11.81 -9.99
N LYS A 171 -18.93 12.79 -10.62
CA LYS A 171 -18.37 14.12 -10.99
C LYS A 171 -17.75 14.87 -9.80
N LYS A 172 -18.34 14.75 -8.60
CA LYS A 172 -17.85 15.39 -7.38
C LYS A 172 -16.48 14.81 -6.96
N VAL A 173 -16.31 13.49 -7.04
CA VAL A 173 -15.04 12.80 -6.75
C VAL A 173 -13.98 13.22 -7.78
N THR A 174 -14.31 13.17 -9.08
CA THR A 174 -13.40 13.61 -10.15
C THR A 174 -12.93 15.05 -9.97
N LYS A 175 -13.83 15.98 -9.61
CA LYS A 175 -13.47 17.39 -9.36
C LYS A 175 -12.52 17.53 -8.18
N ARG A 176 -12.78 16.80 -7.08
CA ARG A 176 -11.96 16.83 -5.86
C ARG A 176 -10.56 16.24 -6.10
N SER A 177 -10.46 15.09 -6.76
CA SER A 177 -9.19 14.45 -7.07
C SER A 177 -8.33 15.27 -8.04
N LYS A 178 -8.93 15.88 -9.08
CA LYS A 178 -8.21 16.80 -9.98
C LYS A 178 -7.72 18.08 -9.26
N LYS A 179 -8.48 18.58 -8.26
CA LYS A 179 -8.00 19.71 -7.44
C LYS A 179 -6.81 19.28 -6.58
N ALA A 180 -6.87 18.10 -5.98
CA ALA A 180 -5.78 17.54 -5.17
C ALA A 180 -4.48 17.38 -5.98
N THR A 181 -4.55 16.81 -7.18
CA THR A 181 -3.35 16.65 -8.04
C THR A 181 -2.74 17.99 -8.45
N ARG A 182 -3.54 19.01 -8.69
CA ARG A 182 -3.02 20.37 -8.96
C ARG A 182 -2.29 20.95 -7.75
N LEU A 183 -2.90 20.85 -6.56
CA LEU A 183 -2.28 21.34 -5.32
C LEU A 183 -0.94 20.66 -5.07
N ILE A 184 -0.85 19.33 -5.29
CA ILE A 184 0.43 18.61 -5.18
C ILE A 184 1.45 19.15 -6.18
N CYS A 185 1.08 19.37 -7.44
CA CYS A 185 1.98 19.95 -8.44
C CYS A 185 2.48 21.35 -8.05
N ASP A 186 1.63 22.19 -7.46
CA ASP A 186 2.00 23.53 -6.98
C ASP A 186 3.05 23.42 -5.85
N HIS A 187 2.86 22.48 -4.91
CA HIS A 187 3.84 22.23 -3.84
C HIS A 187 5.14 21.63 -4.37
N ILE A 188 5.11 20.72 -5.35
CA ILE A 188 6.31 20.19 -6.01
C ILE A 188 7.12 21.32 -6.65
N LYS A 189 6.44 22.19 -7.41
CA LYS A 189 7.09 23.35 -8.04
C LYS A 189 7.76 24.28 -7.02
N PHE A 190 7.07 24.57 -5.92
CA PHE A 190 7.64 25.41 -4.84
C PHE A 190 8.82 24.73 -4.12
N ALA A 191 8.70 23.43 -3.87
CA ALA A 191 9.71 22.68 -3.10
C ALA A 191 10.98 22.34 -3.92
N ARG A 192 10.91 22.33 -5.26
CA ARG A 192 11.99 21.83 -6.13
C ARG A 192 13.35 22.53 -5.86
N GLU A 193 13.32 23.81 -5.55
CA GLU A 193 14.53 24.61 -5.28
C GLU A 193 15.06 24.44 -3.84
N ASN A 194 14.22 23.96 -2.91
CA ASN A 194 14.52 23.97 -1.47
C ASN A 194 14.33 22.61 -0.79
N SER A 195 14.19 21.53 -1.55
CA SER A 195 13.98 20.19 -0.97
C SER A 195 15.20 19.65 -0.24
N PRO A 196 15.02 18.98 0.92
CA PRO A 196 16.11 18.29 1.60
C PRO A 196 16.81 17.26 0.69
N GLN A 197 18.12 17.13 0.83
CA GLN A 197 18.98 16.28 -0.04
C GLN A 197 18.54 14.81 -0.09
N GLN A 198 17.99 14.29 1.00
CA GLN A 198 17.53 12.92 1.10
C GLN A 198 16.07 12.73 0.67
N SER A 199 15.34 13.81 0.34
CA SER A 199 13.93 13.70 -0.04
C SER A 199 13.74 12.98 -1.38
N ALA A 200 12.59 12.35 -1.54
CA ALA A 200 12.23 11.68 -2.79
C ALA A 200 12.23 12.65 -3.99
N LEU A 201 11.73 13.88 -3.77
CA LEU A 201 11.75 14.92 -4.80
C LEU A 201 13.17 15.20 -5.27
N LYS A 202 14.08 15.45 -4.33
CA LYS A 202 15.49 15.82 -4.64
C LYS A 202 16.25 14.68 -5.31
N VAL A 203 16.19 13.46 -4.78
CA VAL A 203 16.95 12.34 -5.35
C VAL A 203 16.47 11.95 -6.75
N MET A 204 15.16 12.06 -7.02
CA MET A 204 14.62 11.77 -8.35
C MET A 204 14.94 12.90 -9.35
N ASP A 205 14.95 14.15 -8.93
CA ASP A 205 15.33 15.31 -9.72
C ASP A 205 16.83 15.22 -10.09
N ASP A 206 17.70 14.93 -9.12
CA ASP A 206 19.14 14.74 -9.32
C ASP A 206 19.46 13.53 -10.23
N ALA A 207 18.61 12.50 -10.21
CA ALA A 207 18.71 11.36 -11.11
C ALA A 207 18.25 11.68 -12.54
N GLY A 208 17.77 12.90 -12.81
CA GLY A 208 17.36 13.35 -14.14
C GLY A 208 16.01 12.81 -14.62
N LEU A 209 15.09 12.46 -13.73
CA LEU A 209 13.72 12.12 -14.12
C LEU A 209 13.06 13.33 -14.80
N SER A 210 12.29 13.05 -15.87
CA SER A 210 11.48 14.10 -16.50
C SER A 210 10.47 14.69 -15.53
N ASP A 211 10.06 15.93 -15.74
CA ASP A 211 9.05 16.62 -14.93
C ASP A 211 7.76 15.80 -14.84
N GLU A 212 7.35 15.16 -15.92
CA GLU A 212 6.17 14.31 -15.95
C GLU A 212 6.33 13.09 -15.02
N SER A 213 7.44 12.36 -15.15
CA SER A 213 7.74 11.19 -14.35
C SER A 213 7.90 11.55 -12.86
N LEU A 214 8.61 12.64 -12.56
CA LEU A 214 8.81 13.13 -11.20
C LEU A 214 7.47 13.48 -10.55
N ASN A 215 6.63 14.26 -11.22
CA ASN A 215 5.29 14.61 -10.73
C ASN A 215 4.40 13.38 -10.53
N ALA A 216 4.44 12.41 -11.45
CA ALA A 216 3.66 11.18 -11.35
C ALA A 216 4.10 10.33 -10.14
N ASN A 217 5.40 10.22 -9.91
CA ASN A 217 5.96 9.42 -8.82
C ASN A 217 5.76 10.09 -7.44
N ILE A 218 5.87 11.42 -7.32
CA ILE A 218 5.54 12.10 -6.05
C ILE A 218 4.05 11.91 -5.70
N LYS A 219 3.14 12.01 -6.67
CA LYS A 219 1.71 11.72 -6.45
C LYS A 219 1.49 10.26 -6.01
N LEU A 220 2.20 9.31 -6.63
CA LEU A 220 2.18 7.91 -6.22
C LEU A 220 2.65 7.75 -4.76
N ILE A 221 3.78 8.35 -4.39
CA ILE A 221 4.34 8.27 -3.04
C ILE A 221 3.36 8.86 -2.02
N ILE A 222 2.66 9.95 -2.35
CA ILE A 222 1.64 10.54 -1.47
C ILE A 222 0.45 9.59 -1.32
N SER A 223 -0.09 9.07 -2.43
CA SER A 223 -1.27 8.20 -2.37
C SER A 223 -1.03 6.89 -1.61
N GLY A 224 0.15 6.27 -1.80
CA GLY A 224 0.49 5.01 -1.13
C GLY A 224 1.30 5.16 0.15
N GLY A 225 1.60 6.39 0.57
CA GLY A 225 2.44 6.66 1.74
C GLY A 225 1.73 7.39 2.89
N GLN A 226 0.47 7.78 2.72
CA GLN A 226 -0.31 8.45 3.75
C GLN A 226 -1.34 7.53 4.40
N ASN A 227 -2.22 6.95 3.60
CA ASN A 227 -3.38 6.23 4.12
C ASN A 227 -2.98 4.90 4.74
N GLU A 228 -2.17 4.09 4.05
CA GLU A 228 -1.79 2.77 4.53
C GLU A 228 -0.98 2.81 5.83
N PRO A 229 0.02 3.69 5.99
CA PRO A 229 0.70 3.82 7.28
C PRO A 229 -0.19 4.40 8.38
N ARG A 230 -1.05 5.40 8.09
CA ARG A 230 -2.05 5.91 9.04
C ARG A 230 -2.93 4.78 9.56
N ASP A 231 -3.46 3.99 8.64
CA ASP A 231 -4.38 2.90 8.95
C ASP A 231 -3.66 1.74 9.65
N ALA A 232 -2.40 1.47 9.30
CA ALA A 232 -1.57 0.49 9.99
C ALA A 232 -1.22 0.91 11.43
N ILE A 233 -0.88 2.18 11.66
CA ILE A 233 -0.63 2.72 13.02
C ILE A 233 -1.89 2.57 13.88
N ALA A 234 -3.02 3.11 13.40
CA ALA A 234 -4.27 3.08 14.14
C ALA A 234 -4.77 1.64 14.34
N GLY A 235 -4.70 0.82 13.30
CA GLY A 235 -5.18 -0.55 13.33
C GLY A 235 -4.33 -1.47 14.21
N THR A 236 -3.00 -1.31 14.25
CA THR A 236 -2.13 -2.07 15.15
C THR A 236 -2.46 -1.76 16.62
N ILE A 237 -2.64 -0.48 16.95
CA ILE A 237 -3.02 -0.07 18.31
C ILE A 237 -4.43 -0.58 18.65
N TRP A 238 -5.38 -0.46 17.72
CA TRP A 238 -6.74 -0.99 17.87
C TRP A 238 -6.73 -2.51 18.10
N ALA A 239 -5.95 -3.27 17.33
CA ALA A 239 -5.83 -4.71 17.49
C ALA A 239 -5.29 -5.06 18.88
N LEU A 240 -4.25 -4.38 19.36
CA LEU A 240 -3.66 -4.61 20.69
C LEU A 240 -4.64 -4.25 21.82
N ILE A 241 -5.44 -3.20 21.69
CA ILE A 241 -6.46 -2.83 22.68
C ILE A 241 -7.54 -3.92 22.76
N ASN A 242 -7.94 -4.49 21.62
CA ASN A 242 -8.95 -5.56 21.59
C ASN A 242 -8.39 -6.95 21.93
N HIS A 243 -7.06 -7.10 22.01
CA HIS A 243 -6.37 -8.33 22.41
C HIS A 243 -5.40 -8.05 23.56
N PRO A 244 -5.90 -7.82 24.81
CA PRO A 244 -5.06 -7.40 25.95
C PRO A 244 -3.91 -8.34 26.28
N SER A 245 -4.05 -9.65 26.04
CA SER A 245 -2.98 -10.62 26.21
C SER A 245 -1.80 -10.35 25.27
N GLN A 246 -2.07 -9.94 24.04
CA GLN A 246 -1.05 -9.58 23.06
C GLN A 246 -0.33 -8.27 23.46
N LEU A 247 -1.08 -7.28 23.94
CA LEU A 247 -0.48 -6.04 24.47
C LEU A 247 0.44 -6.34 25.68
N GLN A 248 0.08 -7.32 26.50
CA GLN A 248 0.91 -7.72 27.66
C GLN A 248 2.27 -8.29 27.23
N LEU A 249 2.36 -8.98 26.07
CA LEU A 249 3.65 -9.46 25.54
C LEU A 249 4.60 -8.30 25.24
N ILE A 250 4.09 -7.20 24.69
CA ILE A 250 4.90 -5.98 24.47
C ILE A 250 5.32 -5.36 25.80
N ARG A 251 4.38 -5.20 26.76
CA ARG A 251 4.66 -4.62 28.07
C ARG A 251 5.69 -5.41 28.89
N SER A 252 5.70 -6.71 28.72
CA SER A 252 6.68 -7.62 29.39
C SER A 252 8.01 -7.77 28.63
N GLY A 253 8.15 -7.14 27.43
CA GLY A 253 9.34 -7.26 26.60
C GLY A 253 9.49 -8.62 25.88
N GLN A 254 8.43 -9.43 25.85
CA GLN A 254 8.41 -10.71 25.12
C GLN A 254 8.14 -10.55 23.62
N ALA A 255 7.57 -9.42 23.22
CA ALA A 255 7.38 -9.03 21.82
C ALA A 255 7.63 -7.53 21.65
N THR A 256 7.81 -7.10 20.41
CA THR A 256 8.07 -5.72 20.04
C THR A 256 6.87 -5.08 19.32
N TRP A 257 6.87 -3.76 19.21
CA TRP A 257 5.91 -3.05 18.36
C TRP A 257 6.05 -3.44 16.89
N LEU A 258 7.26 -3.80 16.44
CA LEU A 258 7.49 -4.28 15.08
C LEU A 258 6.83 -5.65 14.84
N ASP A 259 6.82 -6.53 15.85
CA ASP A 259 6.11 -7.82 15.76
C ASP A 259 4.61 -7.58 15.63
N ALA A 260 4.05 -6.66 16.42
CA ALA A 260 2.63 -6.28 16.33
C ALA A 260 2.29 -5.67 14.96
N PHE A 261 3.13 -4.80 14.42
CA PHE A 261 2.95 -4.23 13.09
C PHE A 261 3.00 -5.30 11.98
N ASN A 262 3.99 -6.19 12.03
CA ASN A 262 4.14 -7.26 11.03
C ASN A 262 2.95 -8.22 11.07
N GLU A 263 2.47 -8.57 12.25
CA GLU A 263 1.27 -9.39 12.40
C GLU A 263 0.00 -8.66 11.95
N TYR A 264 -0.14 -7.38 12.26
CA TYR A 264 -1.25 -6.58 11.75
C TYR A 264 -1.23 -6.51 10.22
N ALA A 265 -0.07 -6.26 9.62
CA ALA A 265 0.10 -6.22 8.16
C ALA A 265 -0.22 -7.57 7.50
N ARG A 266 0.09 -8.69 8.15
CA ARG A 266 -0.31 -10.02 7.70
C ARG A 266 -1.84 -10.20 7.83
N TRP A 267 -2.38 -9.90 8.99
CA TRP A 267 -3.76 -10.23 9.36
C TRP A 267 -4.80 -9.37 8.66
N MET A 268 -4.56 -8.06 8.53
CA MET A 268 -5.50 -7.09 7.94
C MET A 268 -5.11 -6.65 6.52
N ALA A 269 -3.82 -6.82 6.14
CA ALA A 269 -3.30 -6.41 4.83
C ALA A 269 -3.83 -5.02 4.40
N PRO A 270 -3.24 -3.89 4.84
CA PRO A 270 -3.71 -2.55 4.49
C PRO A 270 -3.90 -2.33 2.98
N ILE A 271 -3.07 -2.99 2.17
CA ILE A 271 -3.33 -3.21 0.74
C ILE A 271 -3.83 -4.64 0.55
N GLY A 272 -5.15 -4.80 0.39
CA GLY A 272 -5.80 -6.11 0.29
C GLY A 272 -5.55 -6.83 -1.03
N MET A 273 -5.28 -6.09 -2.12
CA MET A 273 -5.07 -6.68 -3.45
C MET A 273 -4.20 -5.82 -4.35
N SER A 274 -3.63 -6.44 -5.39
CA SER A 274 -2.87 -5.77 -6.45
C SER A 274 -3.38 -6.20 -7.83
N PRO A 275 -3.83 -5.24 -8.68
CA PRO A 275 -4.33 -5.56 -10.01
C PRO A 275 -3.18 -5.78 -11.00
N ARG A 276 -3.43 -6.69 -11.95
CA ARG A 276 -2.58 -6.96 -13.12
C ARG A 276 -3.44 -7.09 -14.37
N VAL A 277 -2.81 -6.95 -15.53
CA VAL A 277 -3.41 -7.25 -16.83
C VAL A 277 -2.54 -8.33 -17.49
N ILE A 278 -3.18 -9.32 -18.06
CA ILE A 278 -2.48 -10.36 -18.84
C ILE A 278 -2.04 -9.75 -20.16
N VAL A 279 -0.74 -9.83 -20.47
CA VAL A 279 -0.18 -9.32 -21.73
C VAL A 279 0.26 -10.43 -22.69
N LYS A 280 0.36 -11.66 -22.19
CA LYS A 280 0.70 -12.86 -22.95
C LYS A 280 -0.14 -14.02 -22.44
N GLU A 281 -0.75 -14.79 -23.35
CA GLU A 281 -1.48 -16.00 -22.98
C GLU A 281 -0.61 -16.93 -22.13
N ASP A 282 -1.20 -17.46 -21.06
CA ASP A 282 -0.54 -18.38 -20.14
C ASP A 282 -1.55 -19.40 -19.58
N THR A 283 -1.06 -20.60 -19.32
CA THR A 283 -1.88 -21.67 -18.73
C THR A 283 -1.29 -22.12 -17.40
N ILE A 284 -2.10 -22.02 -16.34
CA ILE A 284 -1.74 -22.36 -14.96
C ILE A 284 -2.75 -23.38 -14.46
N ASP A 285 -2.33 -24.60 -14.13
CA ASP A 285 -3.19 -25.66 -13.58
C ASP A 285 -4.48 -25.88 -14.41
N ARG A 286 -4.35 -25.92 -15.74
CA ARG A 286 -5.45 -26.03 -16.73
C ARG A 286 -6.34 -24.79 -16.87
N ILE A 287 -6.01 -23.69 -16.20
CA ILE A 287 -6.67 -22.41 -16.37
C ILE A 287 -5.89 -21.59 -17.37
N THR A 288 -6.53 -21.23 -18.47
CA THR A 288 -5.94 -20.37 -19.51
C THR A 288 -6.38 -18.93 -19.27
N LEU A 289 -5.40 -18.05 -19.18
CA LEU A 289 -5.55 -16.60 -19.11
C LEU A 289 -5.20 -16.02 -20.47
N HIS A 290 -6.04 -15.13 -20.96
CA HIS A 290 -5.85 -14.51 -22.28
C HIS A 290 -5.39 -13.05 -22.15
N PRO A 291 -4.71 -12.50 -23.17
CA PRO A 291 -4.37 -11.07 -23.20
C PRO A 291 -5.61 -10.20 -22.88
N GLU A 292 -5.37 -9.14 -22.14
CA GLU A 292 -6.35 -8.19 -21.61
C GLU A 292 -7.21 -8.69 -20.44
N ASP A 293 -7.12 -9.98 -20.06
CA ASP A 293 -7.77 -10.47 -18.85
C ASP A 293 -7.23 -9.70 -17.62
N ARG A 294 -8.15 -9.31 -16.73
CA ARG A 294 -7.82 -8.68 -15.47
C ARG A 294 -7.57 -9.73 -14.40
N VAL A 295 -6.52 -9.55 -13.63
CA VAL A 295 -6.14 -10.43 -12.52
C VAL A 295 -5.96 -9.62 -11.25
N PHE A 296 -6.45 -10.14 -10.12
CA PHE A 296 -6.21 -9.57 -8.81
C PHE A 296 -5.43 -10.55 -7.93
N PHE A 297 -4.26 -10.15 -7.49
CA PHE A 297 -3.48 -10.84 -6.46
C PHE A 297 -4.00 -10.42 -5.09
N MET A 298 -4.70 -11.32 -4.39
CA MET A 298 -5.40 -11.03 -3.14
C MET A 298 -4.46 -11.18 -1.93
N PHE A 299 -3.69 -10.13 -1.62
CA PHE A 299 -2.72 -10.14 -0.51
C PHE A 299 -3.38 -10.39 0.85
N GLY A 300 -4.59 -9.86 1.07
CA GLY A 300 -5.36 -10.15 2.29
C GLY A 300 -5.68 -11.63 2.44
N SER A 301 -5.95 -12.33 1.32
CA SER A 301 -6.12 -13.77 1.31
C SER A 301 -4.81 -14.50 1.60
N ALA A 302 -3.72 -14.12 0.94
CA ALA A 302 -2.40 -14.71 1.14
C ALA A 302 -1.91 -14.61 2.59
N GLY A 303 -2.23 -13.51 3.27
CA GLY A 303 -1.93 -13.32 4.69
C GLY A 303 -2.69 -14.27 5.62
N ARG A 304 -3.76 -14.88 5.13
CA ARG A 304 -4.59 -15.86 5.86
C ARG A 304 -4.56 -17.26 5.26
N ASP A 305 -3.55 -17.59 4.49
CA ASP A 305 -3.36 -18.90 3.89
C ASP A 305 -2.99 -19.94 4.97
N GLU A 306 -3.87 -20.91 5.18
CA GLU A 306 -3.80 -21.97 6.19
C GLU A 306 -2.58 -22.87 6.00
N THR A 307 -2.03 -22.93 4.78
CA THR A 307 -0.84 -23.72 4.48
C THR A 307 0.44 -23.12 5.06
N TYR A 308 0.41 -21.82 5.37
CA TYR A 308 1.53 -21.06 5.93
C TYR A 308 1.32 -20.62 7.37
N PHE A 309 0.07 -20.37 7.76
CA PHE A 309 -0.25 -19.77 9.06
C PHE A 309 -1.26 -20.66 9.81
N SER A 310 -0.83 -21.24 10.92
CA SER A 310 -1.73 -21.93 11.86
C SER A 310 -2.70 -20.90 12.47
N ALA A 311 -3.98 -21.24 12.58
CA ALA A 311 -5.04 -20.32 13.03
C ALA A 311 -4.93 -18.92 12.39
N PRO A 312 -4.99 -18.79 11.04
CA PRO A 312 -4.62 -17.59 10.31
C PRO A 312 -5.51 -16.38 10.61
N ASP A 313 -6.72 -16.61 11.07
CA ASP A 313 -7.69 -15.55 11.42
C ASP A 313 -7.47 -14.96 12.83
N THR A 314 -6.56 -15.55 13.61
CA THR A 314 -6.21 -15.04 14.94
C THR A 314 -5.08 -14.03 14.85
N PHE A 315 -5.25 -12.89 15.53
CA PHE A 315 -4.19 -11.90 15.73
C PHE A 315 -3.24 -12.38 16.82
N ASP A 316 -2.01 -12.72 16.46
CA ASP A 316 -1.00 -13.29 17.35
C ASP A 316 0.39 -12.71 17.05
N ILE A 317 0.86 -11.78 17.88
CA ILE A 317 2.12 -11.06 17.68
C ILE A 317 3.36 -11.93 17.99
N SER A 318 3.19 -13.13 18.53
CA SER A 318 4.28 -14.11 18.70
C SER A 318 4.54 -14.93 17.44
N ARG A 319 3.71 -14.77 16.44
CA ARG A 319 3.75 -15.49 15.17
C ARG A 319 4.99 -15.15 14.35
N ILE A 320 5.55 -16.17 13.68
CA ILE A 320 6.53 -15.98 12.61
C ILE A 320 5.81 -15.46 11.37
N THR A 321 6.06 -14.20 11.00
CA THR A 321 5.38 -13.52 9.90
C THR A 321 6.17 -13.47 8.58
N GLN A 322 7.42 -13.99 8.51
CA GLN A 322 8.26 -13.98 7.31
C GLN A 322 7.60 -14.55 6.04
N PRO A 323 6.72 -15.57 6.09
CA PRO A 323 6.01 -16.02 4.91
C PRO A 323 5.01 -15.01 4.33
N ALA A 324 4.59 -13.98 5.08
CA ALA A 324 3.64 -12.99 4.60
C ALA A 324 4.20 -12.17 3.44
N ILE A 325 3.34 -11.88 2.48
CA ILE A 325 3.64 -11.06 1.30
C ILE A 325 2.85 -9.76 1.28
N SER A 326 2.58 -9.18 2.45
CA SER A 326 1.78 -7.95 2.62
C SER A 326 2.38 -6.73 1.91
N PHE A 327 3.65 -6.78 1.54
CA PHE A 327 4.35 -5.75 0.76
C PHE A 327 4.61 -6.16 -0.69
N GLY A 328 3.95 -7.21 -1.17
CA GLY A 328 4.14 -7.78 -2.50
C GLY A 328 5.45 -8.55 -2.65
N ALA A 329 5.79 -8.89 -3.89
CA ALA A 329 7.00 -9.63 -4.27
C ALA A 329 7.59 -9.12 -5.59
N GLY A 330 8.81 -9.59 -5.94
CA GLY A 330 9.44 -9.29 -7.22
C GLY A 330 9.79 -7.81 -7.42
N GLN A 331 9.75 -7.35 -8.66
CA GLN A 331 10.13 -5.98 -9.03
C GLN A 331 9.24 -4.92 -8.37
N HIS A 332 7.96 -5.23 -8.17
CA HIS A 332 6.95 -4.36 -7.56
C HIS A 332 6.88 -4.46 -6.03
N PHE A 333 7.82 -5.17 -5.37
CA PHE A 333 7.91 -5.13 -3.91
C PHE A 333 7.92 -3.70 -3.39
N CYS A 334 7.14 -3.40 -2.35
CA CYS A 334 6.92 -2.05 -1.85
C CYS A 334 8.22 -1.28 -1.61
N ALA A 335 8.37 -0.13 -2.28
CA ALA A 335 9.54 0.75 -2.10
C ALA A 335 9.62 1.32 -0.69
N GLY A 336 8.47 1.56 -0.05
CA GLY A 336 8.35 2.14 1.28
C GLY A 336 8.38 1.13 2.42
N ALA A 337 8.62 -0.16 2.18
CA ALA A 337 8.51 -1.20 3.21
C ALA A 337 9.40 -0.95 4.43
N ALA A 338 10.63 -0.42 4.25
CA ALA A 338 11.51 -0.06 5.35
C ALA A 338 10.95 1.11 6.17
N ALA A 339 10.48 2.16 5.49
CA ALA A 339 9.88 3.33 6.14
C ALA A 339 8.59 2.98 6.88
N ALA A 340 7.74 2.11 6.31
CA ALA A 340 6.51 1.67 6.95
C ALA A 340 6.75 0.93 8.28
N ARG A 341 7.85 0.19 8.40
CA ARG A 341 8.23 -0.54 9.63
C ARG A 341 8.84 0.35 10.70
N CYS A 342 9.17 1.59 10.38
CA CYS A 342 9.80 2.55 11.30
C CYS A 342 8.85 3.65 11.80
N ARG A 343 7.62 3.71 11.28
CA ARG A 343 6.60 4.71 11.65
C ARG A 343 5.82 4.37 12.89
#